data_f09d27af8eb7df6d84a44647fbe4ac4b
#
_entry.id   f09d27af8eb7df6d84a44647fbe4ac4b
#
_cell.length_a   1.000
_cell.length_b   1.000
_cell.length_c   1.000
_cell.angle_alpha   90.00
_cell.angle_beta   90.00
_cell.angle_gamma   90.00
#
_symmetry.space_group_name_H-M   'P 1'
#
loop_
_entity.id
_entity.type
_entity.pdbx_description
1 polymer ?
#
loop_
_entity_poly.entity_id
_entity_poly.type
_entity_poly.pdbx_seq_one_letter_code
_entity_poly.pdbx_strand_id
1 'polypeptide(L)'
;MAIVAGTSLQLFQSLKPGTMPRLPAPRHFLPFPPSTGFKCTRHCGFNVKLCCCWHQWRRGDFVKSSAGTCNRIRTTAIVRERGEKVEDHLLCDGEDTGNSIGKEGANTSPKVQERDFTGTPYVPVYVMLPLGVIDMQCRLVDADSLIEYLRILKSINVDGVMVDCWWGIVEAHAPQLYNWNGYRRLFQIVRDLKLKLQVVMSFHECGGNVGDDVHIPLPKWVAEIGQKNPDIFFTDSEGRRNHECLTWGIDKERVLRGRTAVEVYFDYMRSFRIELDEFFEDGVISEIEIGLGPCGELRYPSYPAKHGWRYPGIGEFQCYDKYLMKSLKRAADVRGHSFWGKGPDNAGSYNSTPHETGFFRDGGEYDSYYGRFFLKWYSQVLIDHADRVLSLANLAFEDTSIAAKLSGIHWWYKTASHSAELTAGFYNSCNRDGYAPIASMLKKHDTALNFTCVELRTINQNEDFPEALADPEGLVWQVLNSAWDVNISVASENALPSYDREGYNKILENAKPWNDPDGRHLSAFTYLRLSHVLMENDNFLEFERFLKRMHGKPLSN
;
A
#
# COMPACT_ATOMS: atom_id res chain seq x y z
N MET A 1 2.25 0.47 5.16
CA MET A 1 3.27 0.92 6.14
C MET A 1 4.64 0.51 5.64
N ALA A 2 5.50 1.44 5.29
CA ALA A 2 6.88 1.11 4.97
C ALA A 2 7.58 0.62 6.24
N ILE A 3 8.35 -0.42 6.09
CA ILE A 3 9.03 -1.10 7.19
C ILE A 3 10.37 -0.42 7.37
N VAL A 4 10.54 0.29 8.47
CA VAL A 4 11.85 0.78 8.92
C VAL A 4 12.10 0.31 10.32
N ALA A 5 13.20 -0.40 10.51
CA ALA A 5 13.74 -0.74 11.81
C ALA A 5 14.33 0.54 12.42
N GLY A 6 13.58 1.16 13.32
CA GLY A 6 14.01 2.36 14.03
C GLY A 6 14.76 2.04 15.29
N THR A 7 15.83 2.73 15.52
CA THR A 7 16.52 2.87 16.80
C THR A 7 15.68 3.68 17.78
N SER A 8 15.04 3.01 18.72
CA SER A 8 14.66 3.57 20.03
C SER A 8 14.27 2.45 20.98
N LEU A 9 15.23 1.74 21.48
CA LEU A 9 15.12 0.87 22.64
C LEU A 9 16.04 1.42 23.72
N GLN A 10 15.53 2.34 24.52
CA GLN A 10 15.94 2.54 25.93
C GLN A 10 15.04 3.56 26.58
N LEU A 11 14.19 3.08 27.46
CA LEU A 11 13.65 3.67 28.68
C LEU A 11 12.20 3.21 28.93
N PHE A 12 12.06 2.03 29.50
CA PHE A 12 10.97 1.72 30.44
C PHE A 12 11.37 0.51 31.27
N GLN A 13 12.04 0.78 32.38
CA GLN A 13 12.09 -0.13 33.53
C GLN A 13 11.24 0.45 34.64
N SER A 14 10.47 -0.44 35.26
CA SER A 14 9.82 -0.35 36.57
C SER A 14 8.49 0.41 36.71
N LEU A 15 7.39 -0.36 36.66
CA LEU A 15 6.28 -0.20 37.60
C LEU A 15 5.74 -1.58 37.99
N LYS A 16 5.62 -1.81 39.31
CA LYS A 16 5.20 -3.07 39.92
C LYS A 16 3.67 -3.27 39.83
N PRO A 17 3.16 -4.54 39.83
CA PRO A 17 1.73 -4.82 39.70
C PRO A 17 0.97 -4.55 41.00
N GLY A 18 -0.06 -3.71 40.90
CA GLY A 18 -1.04 -3.47 41.94
C GLY A 18 -2.24 -4.41 41.79
N THR A 19 -2.65 -4.99 42.89
CA THR A 19 -3.75 -5.91 43.15
C THR A 19 -5.11 -5.45 42.63
N MET A 20 -5.79 -6.26 41.82
CA MET A 20 -7.19 -6.10 41.38
C MET A 20 -8.18 -6.53 42.49
N PRO A 21 -9.31 -5.84 42.69
CA PRO A 21 -10.44 -6.32 43.49
C PRO A 21 -11.37 -7.22 42.64
N ARG A 22 -11.87 -8.29 43.28
CA ARG A 22 -12.82 -9.26 42.70
C ARG A 22 -14.21 -8.64 42.52
N LEU A 23 -14.84 -8.85 41.37
CA LEU A 23 -16.25 -8.59 41.12
C LEU A 23 -17.11 -9.87 41.32
N PRO A 24 -18.37 -9.73 41.75
CA PRO A 24 -19.25 -10.85 42.13
C PRO A 24 -19.95 -11.50 40.93
N ALA A 25 -20.32 -12.80 41.11
CA ALA A 25 -20.91 -13.68 40.13
C ALA A 25 -22.33 -13.26 39.66
N PRO A 26 -22.75 -13.62 38.43
CA PRO A 26 -24.08 -13.29 37.91
C PRO A 26 -25.15 -14.26 38.39
N ARG A 27 -26.35 -13.72 38.65
CA ARG A 27 -27.56 -14.46 39.06
C ARG A 27 -28.25 -15.08 37.84
N HIS A 28 -28.81 -16.28 38.07
CA HIS A 28 -29.65 -17.05 37.17
C HIS A 28 -30.91 -16.30 36.71
N PHE A 29 -31.24 -16.39 35.42
CA PHE A 29 -32.56 -16.09 34.88
C PHE A 29 -33.19 -17.33 34.26
N LEU A 30 -34.47 -17.52 34.56
CA LEU A 30 -35.36 -18.62 34.14
C LEU A 30 -35.89 -18.40 32.72
N PRO A 31 -36.38 -19.47 32.03
CA PRO A 31 -36.80 -19.39 30.63
C PRO A 31 -38.25 -18.97 30.46
N PHE A 32 -38.56 -18.23 29.38
CA PHE A 32 -39.94 -17.92 28.93
C PHE A 32 -40.39 -18.86 27.80
N PRO A 33 -41.71 -19.12 27.66
CA PRO A 33 -42.26 -20.13 26.79
C PRO A 33 -42.54 -19.64 25.35
N PRO A 34 -42.83 -20.56 24.38
CA PRO A 34 -42.94 -20.22 22.97
C PRO A 34 -44.30 -19.68 22.60
N SER A 35 -44.36 -18.66 21.75
CA SER A 35 -45.60 -18.14 21.14
C SER A 35 -45.66 -18.48 19.65
N THR A 36 -46.66 -19.25 19.35
CA THR A 36 -47.54 -19.41 18.19
C THR A 36 -47.31 -18.54 16.94
N GLY A 37 -47.40 -19.23 15.81
CA GLY A 37 -47.21 -18.74 14.47
C GLY A 37 -48.35 -17.82 13.92
N PHE A 38 -47.96 -17.04 12.92
CA PHE A 38 -48.88 -16.47 11.95
C PHE A 38 -48.38 -16.73 10.53
N LYS A 39 -49.21 -17.43 9.74
CA LYS A 39 -49.07 -17.53 8.28
C LYS A 39 -49.59 -16.23 7.66
N CYS A 40 -48.85 -15.64 6.75
CA CYS A 40 -49.41 -14.73 5.77
C CYS A 40 -48.81 -15.03 4.39
N THR A 41 -49.69 -15.58 3.56
CA THR A 41 -49.49 -15.75 2.11
C THR A 41 -49.83 -14.44 1.41
N ARG A 42 -48.93 -13.94 0.56
CA ARG A 42 -49.30 -13.24 -0.68
C ARG A 42 -48.18 -13.27 -1.70
N HIS A 43 -48.51 -13.80 -2.86
CA HIS A 43 -47.78 -13.75 -4.14
C HIS A 43 -47.61 -12.31 -4.62
N CYS A 44 -46.42 -12.00 -5.11
CA CYS A 44 -46.26 -11.11 -6.25
C CYS A 44 -45.03 -11.57 -7.02
N GLY A 45 -45.27 -12.12 -8.22
CA GLY A 45 -44.23 -12.50 -9.15
C GLY A 45 -43.74 -11.28 -9.94
N PHE A 46 -42.42 -11.17 -10.07
CA PHE A 46 -41.82 -10.41 -11.16
C PHE A 46 -40.84 -11.34 -11.89
N ASN A 47 -41.23 -11.66 -13.14
CA ASN A 47 -40.38 -12.31 -14.12
C ASN A 47 -39.41 -11.30 -14.68
N VAL A 48 -38.11 -11.50 -14.45
CA VAL A 48 -37.05 -10.87 -15.24
C VAL A 48 -36.42 -11.94 -16.13
N LYS A 49 -36.69 -11.84 -17.42
CA LYS A 49 -36.07 -12.65 -18.45
C LYS A 49 -34.61 -12.23 -18.62
N LEU A 50 -33.69 -13.08 -18.23
CA LEU A 50 -32.29 -13.01 -18.65
C LEU A 50 -32.16 -13.55 -20.07
N CYS A 51 -31.78 -12.68 -20.99
CA CYS A 51 -31.51 -13.02 -22.39
C CYS A 51 -30.04 -13.45 -22.49
N CYS A 52 -29.81 -14.78 -22.60
CA CYS A 52 -28.50 -15.33 -22.90
C CYS A 52 -28.28 -15.33 -24.41
N CYS A 53 -27.45 -14.43 -24.91
CA CYS A 53 -26.94 -14.53 -26.28
C CYS A 53 -25.61 -15.28 -26.28
N TRP A 54 -25.67 -16.55 -26.63
CA TRP A 54 -24.51 -17.36 -27.06
C TRP A 54 -24.26 -17.12 -28.52
N HIS A 55 -23.09 -16.57 -28.91
CA HIS A 55 -22.64 -16.62 -30.29
C HIS A 55 -21.56 -17.67 -30.43
N GLN A 56 -21.92 -18.72 -31.17
CA GLN A 56 -21.06 -19.79 -31.72
C GLN A 56 -20.19 -19.21 -32.81
N TRP A 57 -18.87 -19.33 -32.71
CA TRP A 57 -17.94 -19.17 -33.83
C TRP A 57 -17.59 -20.53 -34.39
N ARG A 58 -18.03 -20.75 -35.63
CA ARG A 58 -17.61 -21.88 -36.50
C ARG A 58 -16.30 -21.52 -37.22
N ARG A 59 -15.49 -22.57 -37.41
CA ARG A 59 -14.28 -22.60 -38.23
C ARG A 59 -14.61 -22.31 -39.72
N GLY A 60 -13.63 -21.66 -40.40
CA GLY A 60 -13.51 -21.71 -41.84
C GLY A 60 -12.83 -20.52 -42.46
N ASP A 61 -11.71 -20.81 -43.07
CA ASP A 61 -11.13 -20.32 -44.29
C ASP A 61 -9.86 -19.48 -44.24
N PHE A 62 -8.82 -20.15 -44.69
CA PHE A 62 -7.54 -19.62 -45.15
C PHE A 62 -7.70 -18.73 -46.39
N VAL A 63 -7.21 -17.49 -46.30
CA VAL A 63 -6.79 -16.75 -47.52
C VAL A 63 -5.38 -16.20 -47.29
N LYS A 64 -4.47 -16.61 -48.13
CA LYS A 64 -3.10 -16.07 -48.28
C LYS A 64 -3.18 -14.69 -48.95
N SER A 65 -2.47 -13.70 -48.38
CA SER A 65 -2.03 -12.54 -49.16
C SER A 65 -0.70 -11.99 -48.59
N SER A 66 0.21 -12.06 -49.48
CA SER A 66 1.47 -11.35 -49.78
C SER A 66 2.11 -10.37 -48.79
N ALA A 67 3.41 -10.56 -48.74
CA ALA A 67 4.48 -9.79 -48.14
C ALA A 67 4.36 -8.26 -48.29
N GLY A 68 4.43 -7.56 -47.13
CA GLY A 68 4.73 -6.14 -47.07
C GLY A 68 5.92 -5.92 -46.13
N THR A 69 6.99 -5.42 -46.67
CA THR A 69 8.26 -5.07 -46.06
C THR A 69 8.05 -4.09 -44.89
N CYS A 70 8.41 -4.48 -43.69
CA CYS A 70 8.44 -3.60 -42.54
C CYS A 70 9.86 -3.05 -42.32
N ASN A 71 10.04 -1.75 -42.54
CA ASN A 71 11.27 -1.02 -42.30
C ASN A 71 11.58 -0.96 -40.79
N ARG A 72 12.72 -1.57 -40.45
CA ARG A 72 13.35 -1.40 -39.12
C ARG A 72 13.92 0.02 -39.01
N ILE A 73 13.36 0.84 -38.15
CA ILE A 73 14.04 2.04 -37.67
C ILE A 73 14.99 1.62 -36.56
N ARG A 74 16.29 1.65 -36.87
CA ARG A 74 17.38 1.55 -35.89
C ARG A 74 17.62 2.96 -35.31
N THR A 75 17.32 3.17 -34.06
CA THR A 75 17.85 4.29 -33.30
C THR A 75 19.24 3.91 -32.78
N THR A 76 20.27 4.42 -33.42
CA THR A 76 21.65 4.36 -32.95
C THR A 76 21.86 5.47 -31.93
N ALA A 77 22.12 5.12 -30.68
CA ALA A 77 22.65 6.01 -29.69
C ALA A 77 24.13 6.32 -30.02
N ILE A 78 24.43 7.57 -30.31
CA ILE A 78 25.80 8.05 -30.52
C ILE A 78 26.38 8.37 -29.13
N VAL A 79 27.27 7.48 -28.69
CA VAL A 79 28.18 7.78 -27.58
C VAL A 79 29.34 8.58 -28.17
N ARG A 80 29.47 9.84 -27.78
CA ARG A 80 30.66 10.66 -28.06
C ARG A 80 31.65 10.49 -26.90
N GLU A 81 32.67 9.67 -27.12
CA GLU A 81 33.90 9.72 -26.37
C GLU A 81 34.66 11.01 -26.72
N ARG A 82 34.97 11.82 -25.74
CA ARG A 82 36.08 12.79 -25.81
C ARG A 82 37.10 12.38 -24.79
N GLY A 83 38.15 11.75 -25.27
CA GLY A 83 39.40 11.62 -24.51
C GLY A 83 40.18 12.92 -24.60
N GLU A 84 40.61 13.43 -23.46
CA GLU A 84 41.74 14.32 -23.35
C GLU A 84 42.69 13.78 -22.28
N LYS A 85 43.91 13.45 -22.76
CA LYS A 85 45.09 13.16 -21.95
C LYS A 85 45.57 14.46 -21.35
N VAL A 86 45.90 14.46 -20.06
CA VAL A 86 46.80 15.43 -19.48
C VAL A 86 47.91 14.66 -18.76
N GLU A 87 49.12 14.96 -19.18
CA GLU A 87 50.40 14.39 -18.71
C GLU A 87 50.79 14.93 -17.33
N ASP A 88 51.48 14.06 -16.59
CA ASP A 88 52.24 14.37 -15.37
C ASP A 88 53.32 15.40 -15.59
N HIS A 89 53.43 16.36 -14.68
CA HIS A 89 54.69 16.96 -14.33
C HIS A 89 54.82 17.21 -12.82
N LEU A 90 55.77 16.47 -12.25
CA LEU A 90 56.40 16.69 -10.95
C LEU A 90 57.30 17.94 -10.97
N LEU A 91 57.42 18.59 -9.82
CA LEU A 91 58.60 19.05 -9.08
C LEU A 91 58.43 20.44 -8.44
N CYS A 92 58.46 20.44 -7.17
CA CYS A 92 59.48 20.90 -6.18
C CYS A 92 59.50 22.36 -5.77
N ASP A 93 59.47 22.51 -4.45
CA ASP A 93 60.23 23.39 -3.55
C ASP A 93 59.94 24.90 -3.47
N GLY A 94 59.77 25.32 -2.19
CA GLY A 94 60.25 26.64 -1.80
C GLY A 94 59.44 27.42 -0.76
N GLU A 95 59.73 27.13 0.51
CA GLU A 95 59.93 28.07 1.66
C GLU A 95 58.90 29.15 2.05
N ASP A 96 58.39 28.94 3.22
CA ASP A 96 58.27 29.79 4.42
C ASP A 96 58.27 31.31 4.27
N THR A 97 57.16 31.94 4.74
CA THR A 97 57.21 33.06 5.69
C THR A 97 55.82 33.29 6.32
N GLY A 98 55.82 33.29 7.65
CA GLY A 98 54.62 33.50 8.44
C GLY A 98 54.09 34.94 8.39
N ASN A 99 52.76 34.99 8.58
CA ASN A 99 52.17 36.07 9.41
C ASN A 99 50.78 35.69 9.92
N SER A 100 50.68 35.65 11.21
CA SER A 100 49.46 35.49 11.98
C SER A 100 48.59 36.75 11.91
N ILE A 101 47.34 36.65 11.43
CA ILE A 101 46.24 37.51 11.86
C ILE A 101 44.98 36.69 11.91
N GLY A 102 44.41 36.58 13.10
CA GLY A 102 43.15 35.92 13.37
C GLY A 102 41.98 36.60 12.61
N LYS A 103 41.15 35.76 12.03
CA LYS A 103 39.76 36.08 11.76
C LYS A 103 38.95 34.83 12.04
N GLU A 104 38.11 34.92 13.06
CA GLU A 104 36.97 34.06 13.26
C GLU A 104 36.16 34.04 11.97
N GLY A 105 36.33 32.99 11.19
CA GLY A 105 35.44 32.68 10.07
C GLY A 105 34.26 31.91 10.60
N ALA A 106 33.13 32.58 10.78
CA ALA A 106 31.85 31.92 10.94
C ALA A 106 31.68 30.93 9.77
N ASN A 107 31.62 29.66 10.09
CA ASN A 107 31.30 28.57 9.16
C ASN A 107 29.80 28.68 8.83
N THR A 108 29.46 29.60 7.92
CA THR A 108 28.14 29.61 7.29
C THR A 108 28.18 28.55 6.20
N SER A 109 27.70 27.36 6.53
CA SER A 109 27.27 26.39 5.51
C SER A 109 26.42 27.12 4.49
N PRO A 110 26.62 26.91 3.17
CA PRO A 110 25.78 27.57 2.18
C PRO A 110 24.32 27.22 2.48
N LYS A 111 23.49 28.22 2.82
CA LYS A 111 22.04 28.01 2.96
C LYS A 111 21.56 27.56 1.59
N VAL A 112 21.24 26.27 1.46
CA VAL A 112 20.55 25.73 0.29
C VAL A 112 19.27 26.58 0.15
N GLN A 113 19.19 27.33 -0.93
CA GLN A 113 18.04 28.20 -1.18
C GLN A 113 16.82 27.29 -1.39
N GLU A 114 15.89 27.35 -0.45
CA GLU A 114 14.68 26.53 -0.49
C GLU A 114 13.82 26.94 -1.68
N ARG A 115 13.31 25.95 -2.43
CA ARG A 115 12.45 26.18 -3.60
C ARG A 115 11.17 26.91 -3.20
N ASP A 116 10.80 27.95 -3.95
CA ASP A 116 9.50 28.60 -3.85
C ASP A 116 8.44 27.79 -4.63
N PHE A 117 7.34 27.46 -3.98
CA PHE A 117 6.19 26.74 -4.54
C PHE A 117 4.99 27.65 -4.78
N THR A 118 5.13 28.95 -4.62
CA THR A 118 4.06 29.93 -4.87
C THR A 118 3.58 29.86 -6.33
N GLY A 119 2.26 29.75 -6.51
CA GLY A 119 1.64 29.66 -7.83
C GLY A 119 1.75 28.27 -8.50
N THR A 120 2.34 27.27 -7.84
CA THR A 120 2.31 25.88 -8.34
C THR A 120 0.92 25.26 -8.18
N PRO A 121 0.61 24.15 -8.90
CA PRO A 121 -0.68 23.46 -8.77
C PRO A 121 -1.06 23.16 -7.31
N TYR A 122 -2.34 23.30 -7.00
CA TYR A 122 -2.89 22.93 -5.70
C TYR A 122 -2.89 21.41 -5.54
N VAL A 123 -2.26 20.90 -4.50
CA VAL A 123 -2.30 19.48 -4.13
C VAL A 123 -3.02 19.38 -2.78
N PRO A 124 -4.23 18.78 -2.72
CA PRO A 124 -4.95 18.61 -1.47
C PRO A 124 -4.20 17.71 -0.50
N VAL A 125 -4.28 18.07 0.80
CA VAL A 125 -3.63 17.33 1.88
C VAL A 125 -4.66 16.77 2.84
N TYR A 126 -4.60 15.47 3.02
CA TYR A 126 -5.39 14.73 4.00
C TYR A 126 -4.51 14.30 5.17
N VAL A 127 -5.12 14.09 6.34
CA VAL A 127 -4.43 13.56 7.52
C VAL A 127 -5.11 12.26 7.92
N MET A 128 -4.35 11.16 7.97
CA MET A 128 -4.87 9.87 8.39
C MET A 128 -5.12 9.86 9.89
N LEU A 129 -6.30 9.38 10.30
CA LEU A 129 -6.69 9.28 11.70
C LEU A 129 -5.94 8.15 12.43
N PRO A 130 -5.87 8.18 13.77
CA PRO A 130 -5.23 7.11 14.56
C PRO A 130 -5.90 5.76 14.34
N LEU A 131 -5.14 4.66 14.43
CA LEU A 131 -5.62 3.29 14.23
C LEU A 131 -6.78 2.92 15.15
N GLY A 132 -6.73 3.31 16.42
CA GLY A 132 -7.72 2.99 17.44
C GLY A 132 -8.88 4.01 17.56
N VAL A 133 -9.10 4.87 16.56
CA VAL A 133 -10.18 5.87 16.61
C VAL A 133 -11.57 5.24 16.73
N ILE A 134 -11.74 4.01 16.22
CA ILE A 134 -12.91 3.16 16.42
C ILE A 134 -12.48 1.91 17.18
N ASP A 135 -13.17 1.60 18.29
CA ASP A 135 -12.87 0.44 19.13
C ASP A 135 -13.46 -0.88 18.56
N MET A 136 -13.09 -2.01 19.17
CA MET A 136 -13.57 -3.33 18.77
C MET A 136 -15.09 -3.56 18.96
N GLN A 137 -15.79 -2.65 19.63
CA GLN A 137 -17.24 -2.63 19.73
C GLN A 137 -17.89 -1.70 18.71
N CYS A 138 -17.09 -1.20 17.75
CA CYS A 138 -17.49 -0.23 16.74
C CYS A 138 -18.05 1.06 17.35
N ARG A 139 -17.35 1.62 18.35
CA ARG A 139 -17.66 2.91 18.97
C ARG A 139 -16.52 3.88 18.72
N LEU A 140 -16.87 5.14 18.49
CA LEU A 140 -15.89 6.22 18.40
C LEU A 140 -15.25 6.45 19.77
N VAL A 141 -13.94 6.41 19.82
CA VAL A 141 -13.13 6.66 21.03
C VAL A 141 -12.82 8.15 21.13
N ASP A 142 -12.98 8.71 22.32
CA ASP A 142 -12.61 10.10 22.66
C ASP A 142 -13.02 11.15 21.61
N ALA A 143 -14.33 11.22 21.35
CA ALA A 143 -14.88 12.11 20.35
C ALA A 143 -14.53 13.60 20.59
N ASP A 144 -14.43 14.02 21.86
CA ASP A 144 -14.20 15.43 22.19
C ASP A 144 -12.78 15.86 21.82
N SER A 145 -11.75 15.08 22.19
CA SER A 145 -10.37 15.34 21.78
C SER A 145 -10.20 15.26 20.27
N LEU A 146 -10.85 14.31 19.62
CA LEU A 146 -10.82 14.22 18.16
C LEU A 146 -11.41 15.47 17.49
N ILE A 147 -12.55 15.96 17.95
CA ILE A 147 -13.19 17.19 17.46
C ILE A 147 -12.24 18.39 17.61
N GLU A 148 -11.54 18.49 18.73
CA GLU A 148 -10.58 19.57 18.97
C GLU A 148 -9.43 19.51 17.95
N TYR A 149 -8.78 18.34 17.77
CA TYR A 149 -7.74 18.16 16.76
C TYR A 149 -8.23 18.47 15.35
N LEU A 150 -9.41 17.99 14.98
CA LEU A 150 -9.97 18.26 13.65
C LEU A 150 -10.27 19.75 13.42
N ARG A 151 -10.70 20.49 14.44
CA ARG A 151 -10.86 21.96 14.38
C ARG A 151 -9.54 22.66 14.14
N ILE A 152 -8.47 22.23 14.83
CA ILE A 152 -7.12 22.79 14.66
C ILE A 152 -6.63 22.49 13.22
N LEU A 153 -6.73 21.26 12.73
CA LEU A 153 -6.37 20.90 11.36
C LEU A 153 -7.16 21.72 10.32
N LYS A 154 -8.46 21.91 10.55
CA LYS A 154 -9.31 22.74 9.69
C LYS A 154 -8.87 24.20 9.69
N SER A 155 -8.42 24.76 10.82
CA SER A 155 -8.00 26.16 10.92
C SER A 155 -6.78 26.49 10.08
N ILE A 156 -5.90 25.53 9.81
CA ILE A 156 -4.74 25.66 8.91
C ILE A 156 -5.04 25.23 7.46
N ASN A 157 -6.31 24.94 7.14
CA ASN A 157 -6.80 24.52 5.82
C ASN A 157 -6.37 23.12 5.37
N VAL A 158 -6.27 22.14 6.28
CA VAL A 158 -6.26 20.73 5.88
C VAL A 158 -7.55 20.44 5.12
N ASP A 159 -7.47 19.73 3.99
CA ASP A 159 -8.62 19.49 3.10
C ASP A 159 -9.56 18.44 3.65
N GLY A 160 -9.00 17.40 4.28
CA GLY A 160 -9.79 16.32 4.82
C GLY A 160 -8.97 15.36 5.69
N VAL A 161 -9.60 14.26 6.01
CA VAL A 161 -8.99 13.16 6.79
C VAL A 161 -9.17 11.84 6.08
N MET A 162 -8.32 10.85 6.43
CA MET A 162 -8.45 9.46 5.96
C MET A 162 -8.69 8.55 7.16
N VAL A 163 -9.50 7.51 6.99
CA VAL A 163 -9.78 6.52 8.04
C VAL A 163 -9.89 5.11 7.48
N ASP A 164 -9.34 4.15 8.25
CA ASP A 164 -9.53 2.72 7.99
C ASP A 164 -10.90 2.26 8.45
N CYS A 165 -11.68 1.65 7.55
CA CYS A 165 -12.89 0.91 7.90
C CYS A 165 -12.55 -0.58 8.01
N TRP A 166 -12.33 -1.02 9.26
CA TRP A 166 -11.81 -2.35 9.57
C TRP A 166 -12.86 -3.44 9.45
N TRP A 167 -12.63 -4.40 8.57
CA TRP A 167 -13.50 -5.57 8.41
C TRP A 167 -13.67 -6.34 9.72
N GLY A 168 -12.57 -6.51 10.49
CA GLY A 168 -12.58 -7.18 11.79
C GLY A 168 -13.38 -6.49 12.88
N ILE A 169 -13.67 -5.18 12.74
CA ILE A 169 -14.56 -4.43 13.65
C ILE A 169 -16.01 -4.51 13.17
N VAL A 170 -16.23 -4.25 11.90
CA VAL A 170 -17.57 -4.07 11.34
C VAL A 170 -18.33 -5.38 11.20
N GLU A 171 -17.70 -6.43 10.68
CA GLU A 171 -18.29 -7.79 10.50
C GLU A 171 -17.71 -8.79 11.52
N ALA A 172 -17.43 -8.33 12.75
CA ALA A 172 -16.67 -9.06 13.77
C ALA A 172 -17.27 -10.43 14.13
N HIS A 173 -18.59 -10.55 14.21
CA HIS A 173 -19.27 -11.67 14.90
C HIS A 173 -19.79 -12.75 13.97
N ALA A 174 -20.43 -12.37 12.89
CA ALA A 174 -21.06 -13.31 11.96
C ALA A 174 -21.08 -12.75 10.54
N PRO A 175 -21.08 -13.62 9.51
CA PRO A 175 -21.16 -13.20 8.12
C PRO A 175 -22.39 -12.33 7.86
N GLN A 176 -22.18 -11.21 7.16
CA GLN A 176 -23.24 -10.24 6.76
C GLN A 176 -23.94 -9.55 7.94
N LEU A 177 -23.37 -9.61 9.14
CA LEU A 177 -23.82 -8.84 10.29
C LEU A 177 -22.88 -7.65 10.50
N TYR A 178 -23.24 -6.53 9.89
CA TYR A 178 -22.43 -5.32 9.87
C TYR A 178 -22.86 -4.33 10.95
N ASN A 179 -21.90 -3.70 11.62
CA ASN A 179 -22.10 -2.62 12.57
C ASN A 179 -21.30 -1.39 12.13
N TRP A 180 -21.98 -0.34 11.67
CA TRP A 180 -21.36 0.90 11.19
C TRP A 180 -21.50 2.07 12.18
N ASN A 181 -22.01 1.86 13.39
CA ASN A 181 -22.39 2.93 14.30
C ASN A 181 -21.25 3.90 14.65
N GLY A 182 -20.06 3.40 14.95
CA GLY A 182 -18.89 4.23 15.25
C GLY A 182 -18.45 5.06 14.07
N TYR A 183 -18.42 4.45 12.88
CA TYR A 183 -18.07 5.12 11.63
C TYR A 183 -19.10 6.18 11.25
N ARG A 184 -20.37 5.91 11.36
CA ARG A 184 -21.43 6.91 11.14
C ARG A 184 -21.26 8.13 12.03
N ARG A 185 -20.94 7.92 13.32
CA ARG A 185 -20.68 9.01 14.26
C ARG A 185 -19.46 9.82 13.88
N LEU A 186 -18.37 9.17 13.48
CA LEU A 186 -17.16 9.82 12.99
C LEU A 186 -17.44 10.67 11.74
N PHE A 187 -18.16 10.10 10.76
CA PHE A 187 -18.45 10.79 9.50
C PHE A 187 -19.36 12.01 9.71
N GLN A 188 -20.30 11.95 10.66
CA GLN A 188 -21.09 13.12 11.08
C GLN A 188 -20.19 14.26 11.58
N ILE A 189 -19.18 13.96 12.41
CA ILE A 189 -18.23 14.97 12.92
C ILE A 189 -17.43 15.58 11.76
N VAL A 190 -16.93 14.75 10.84
CA VAL A 190 -16.17 15.21 9.67
C VAL A 190 -17.04 16.12 8.79
N ARG A 191 -18.30 15.74 8.55
CA ARG A 191 -19.30 16.52 7.82
C ARG A 191 -19.58 17.89 8.49
N ASP A 192 -19.82 17.88 9.80
CA ASP A 192 -20.13 19.09 10.57
C ASP A 192 -18.97 20.11 10.55
N LEU A 193 -17.73 19.60 10.49
CA LEU A 193 -16.51 20.40 10.36
C LEU A 193 -16.19 20.78 8.90
N LYS A 194 -16.99 20.34 7.93
CA LYS A 194 -16.79 20.59 6.49
C LYS A 194 -15.40 20.15 6.01
N LEU A 195 -14.94 19.01 6.51
CA LEU A 195 -13.76 18.32 6.01
C LEU A 195 -14.19 17.26 4.99
N LYS A 196 -13.31 16.94 4.05
CA LYS A 196 -13.48 15.79 3.15
C LYS A 196 -13.00 14.52 3.85
N LEU A 197 -13.45 13.38 3.35
CA LEU A 197 -13.13 12.08 3.92
C LEU A 197 -12.66 11.12 2.83
N GLN A 198 -11.47 10.56 3.00
CA GLN A 198 -11.01 9.37 2.29
C GLN A 198 -11.23 8.16 3.21
N VAL A 199 -11.69 7.05 2.66
CA VAL A 199 -12.03 5.85 3.42
C VAL A 199 -11.27 4.66 2.86
N VAL A 200 -10.57 3.92 3.74
CA VAL A 200 -9.87 2.68 3.37
C VAL A 200 -10.73 1.48 3.72
N MET A 201 -11.04 0.62 2.75
CA MET A 201 -11.69 -0.69 2.97
C MET A 201 -10.64 -1.69 3.46
N SER A 202 -10.44 -1.80 4.78
CA SER A 202 -9.33 -2.54 5.39
C SER A 202 -9.71 -3.99 5.67
N PHE A 203 -9.32 -4.90 4.75
CA PHE A 203 -9.63 -6.34 4.81
C PHE A 203 -8.52 -7.18 5.48
N HIS A 204 -7.55 -6.56 6.09
CA HIS A 204 -6.41 -7.19 6.75
C HIS A 204 -6.47 -7.03 8.29
N GLU A 205 -5.66 -7.84 8.99
CA GLU A 205 -5.41 -7.70 10.43
C GLU A 205 -4.43 -6.54 10.68
N CYS A 206 -4.66 -5.74 11.72
CA CYS A 206 -3.71 -4.76 12.23
C CYS A 206 -3.08 -5.26 13.55
N GLY A 207 -1.83 -4.91 13.82
CA GLY A 207 -1.12 -5.28 15.05
C GLY A 207 0.01 -6.28 14.85
N GLY A 208 0.37 -6.58 13.59
CA GLY A 208 1.48 -7.47 13.22
C GLY A 208 2.71 -6.78 12.64
N ASN A 209 2.63 -5.46 12.40
CA ASN A 209 3.67 -4.68 11.73
C ASN A 209 4.34 -3.71 12.70
N VAL A 210 5.53 -3.23 12.34
CA VAL A 210 6.26 -2.23 13.11
C VAL A 210 5.46 -0.92 13.13
N GLY A 211 5.24 -0.37 14.33
CA GLY A 211 4.50 0.87 14.52
C GLY A 211 2.99 0.69 14.73
N ASP A 212 2.47 -0.54 14.67
CA ASP A 212 1.10 -0.81 15.08
C ASP A 212 1.00 -0.76 16.62
N ASP A 213 0.19 0.13 17.14
CA ASP A 213 -0.09 0.31 18.57
C ASP A 213 -1.42 -0.31 19.00
N VAL A 214 -2.19 -0.80 18.04
CA VAL A 214 -3.52 -1.41 18.23
C VAL A 214 -3.57 -2.76 17.53
N HIS A 215 -4.27 -3.72 18.14
CA HIS A 215 -4.54 -5.01 17.53
C HIS A 215 -6.01 -5.12 17.09
N ILE A 216 -6.22 -5.28 15.78
CA ILE A 216 -7.55 -5.48 15.16
C ILE A 216 -7.48 -6.77 14.35
N PRO A 217 -8.01 -7.89 14.85
CA PRO A 217 -7.96 -9.18 14.17
C PRO A 217 -8.91 -9.22 12.96
N LEU A 218 -8.74 -10.21 12.11
CA LEU A 218 -9.77 -10.57 11.13
C LEU A 218 -11.08 -10.97 11.85
N PRO A 219 -12.26 -10.93 11.17
CA PRO A 219 -13.53 -11.34 11.75
C PRO A 219 -13.44 -12.73 12.40
N LYS A 220 -14.04 -12.88 13.58
CA LYS A 220 -14.01 -14.14 14.34
C LYS A 220 -14.47 -15.35 13.52
N TRP A 221 -15.51 -15.18 12.72
CA TRP A 221 -16.04 -16.25 11.87
C TRP A 221 -15.06 -16.67 10.76
N VAL A 222 -14.18 -15.77 10.29
CA VAL A 222 -13.09 -16.07 9.36
C VAL A 222 -12.00 -16.87 10.07
N ALA A 223 -11.59 -16.43 11.27
CA ALA A 223 -10.61 -17.14 12.08
C ALA A 223 -11.07 -18.58 12.40
N GLU A 224 -12.35 -18.79 12.70
CA GLU A 224 -12.95 -20.13 12.91
C GLU A 224 -12.88 -21.02 11.65
N ILE A 225 -13.03 -20.44 10.45
CA ILE A 225 -12.82 -21.15 9.19
C ILE A 225 -11.35 -21.48 9.02
N GLY A 226 -10.45 -20.54 9.30
CA GLY A 226 -9.01 -20.72 9.21
C GLY A 226 -8.46 -21.82 10.10
N GLN A 227 -9.04 -22.01 11.32
CA GLN A 227 -8.69 -23.14 12.18
C GLN A 227 -8.97 -24.50 11.53
N LYS A 228 -10.00 -24.62 10.70
CA LYS A 228 -10.40 -25.85 10.00
C LYS A 228 -9.76 -25.99 8.62
N ASN A 229 -9.45 -24.87 7.99
CA ASN A 229 -8.85 -24.78 6.66
C ASN A 229 -7.79 -23.68 6.65
N PRO A 230 -6.58 -23.94 7.19
CA PRO A 230 -5.52 -22.93 7.28
C PRO A 230 -5.02 -22.44 5.93
N ASP A 231 -5.32 -23.15 4.85
CA ASP A 231 -4.97 -22.76 3.48
C ASP A 231 -5.77 -21.54 2.95
N ILE A 232 -6.71 -20.99 3.74
CA ILE A 232 -7.32 -19.70 3.41
C ILE A 232 -6.36 -18.52 3.66
N PHE A 233 -5.21 -18.76 4.28
CA PHE A 233 -4.17 -17.79 4.53
C PHE A 233 -2.95 -18.01 3.65
N PHE A 234 -2.24 -16.92 3.33
CA PHE A 234 -0.95 -17.01 2.67
C PHE A 234 0.02 -17.88 3.45
N THR A 235 0.86 -18.60 2.73
CA THR A 235 1.76 -19.60 3.30
C THR A 235 3.13 -19.49 2.66
N ASP A 236 4.19 -19.50 3.47
CA ASP A 236 5.58 -19.53 3.02
C ASP A 236 6.08 -20.96 2.73
N SER A 237 7.34 -21.07 2.31
CA SER A 237 7.95 -22.36 1.93
C SER A 237 8.08 -23.36 3.08
N GLU A 238 8.15 -22.90 4.33
CA GLU A 238 8.20 -23.70 5.54
C GLU A 238 6.80 -24.10 6.07
N GLY A 239 5.74 -23.64 5.39
CA GLY A 239 4.35 -23.93 5.78
C GLY A 239 3.81 -23.03 6.89
N ARG A 240 4.51 -21.94 7.26
CA ARG A 240 4.02 -20.95 8.22
C ARG A 240 2.89 -20.13 7.58
N ARG A 241 1.80 -19.95 8.33
CA ARG A 241 0.61 -19.23 7.88
C ARG A 241 0.68 -17.76 8.27
N ASN A 242 0.50 -16.87 7.30
CA ASN A 242 0.35 -15.44 7.57
C ASN A 242 -1.15 -15.11 7.71
N HIS A 243 -1.59 -14.85 8.94
CA HIS A 243 -3.00 -14.56 9.24
C HIS A 243 -3.41 -13.11 9.00
N GLU A 244 -2.51 -12.26 8.53
CA GLU A 244 -2.79 -10.84 8.32
C GLU A 244 -3.89 -10.62 7.28
N CYS A 245 -3.91 -11.43 6.22
CA CYS A 245 -4.94 -11.35 5.17
C CYS A 245 -5.20 -12.71 4.52
N LEU A 246 -6.32 -12.81 3.81
CA LEU A 246 -6.69 -14.01 3.06
C LEU A 246 -5.79 -14.20 1.84
N THR A 247 -5.46 -15.47 1.52
CA THR A 247 -4.77 -15.79 0.26
C THR A 247 -5.65 -15.49 -0.95
N TRP A 248 -5.05 -14.94 -2.00
CA TRP A 248 -5.75 -14.73 -3.28
C TRP A 248 -6.10 -16.04 -4.00
N GLY A 249 -5.57 -17.16 -3.52
CA GLY A 249 -5.93 -18.50 -3.98
C GLY A 249 -7.41 -18.84 -3.81
N ILE A 250 -8.11 -18.17 -2.87
CA ILE A 250 -9.54 -18.39 -2.62
C ILE A 250 -10.48 -17.37 -3.26
N ASP A 251 -10.00 -16.51 -4.13
CA ASP A 251 -10.82 -15.53 -4.84
C ASP A 251 -11.99 -16.16 -5.62
N LYS A 252 -11.82 -17.41 -6.05
CA LYS A 252 -12.80 -18.18 -6.82
C LYS A 252 -13.30 -19.43 -6.10
N GLU A 253 -12.85 -19.67 -4.87
CA GLU A 253 -13.18 -20.86 -4.09
C GLU A 253 -14.22 -20.49 -3.01
N ARG A 254 -15.35 -21.20 -2.98
CA ARG A 254 -16.48 -20.92 -2.06
C ARG A 254 -16.25 -21.51 -0.66
N VAL A 255 -15.19 -21.07 -0.02
CA VAL A 255 -14.74 -21.59 1.30
C VAL A 255 -15.17 -20.74 2.49
N LEU A 256 -15.68 -19.54 2.27
CA LEU A 256 -16.14 -18.60 3.29
C LEU A 256 -17.67 -18.68 3.47
N ARG A 257 -18.15 -19.73 4.13
CA ARG A 257 -19.59 -19.99 4.33
C ARG A 257 -20.39 -19.98 3.01
N GLY A 258 -19.83 -20.62 1.97
CA GLY A 258 -20.46 -20.74 0.64
C GLY A 258 -20.19 -19.55 -0.29
N ARG A 259 -19.40 -18.55 0.15
CA ARG A 259 -18.94 -17.41 -0.65
C ARG A 259 -17.44 -17.50 -0.95
N THR A 260 -17.00 -16.84 -1.99
CA THR A 260 -15.59 -16.58 -2.27
C THR A 260 -15.09 -15.37 -1.48
N ALA A 261 -13.77 -15.15 -1.39
CA ALA A 261 -13.23 -13.96 -0.74
C ALA A 261 -13.71 -12.67 -1.42
N VAL A 262 -13.71 -12.64 -2.74
CA VAL A 262 -14.12 -11.46 -3.51
C VAL A 262 -15.62 -11.15 -3.33
N GLU A 263 -16.48 -12.18 -3.24
CA GLU A 263 -17.91 -12.00 -2.91
C GLU A 263 -18.10 -11.42 -1.49
N VAL A 264 -17.29 -11.84 -0.53
CA VAL A 264 -17.35 -11.31 0.85
C VAL A 264 -16.93 -9.84 0.90
N TYR A 265 -15.86 -9.47 0.20
CA TYR A 265 -15.43 -8.08 0.10
C TYR A 265 -16.49 -7.20 -0.59
N PHE A 266 -17.15 -7.73 -1.62
CA PHE A 266 -18.24 -7.03 -2.28
C PHE A 266 -19.45 -6.80 -1.37
N ASP A 267 -19.87 -7.81 -0.61
CA ASP A 267 -20.97 -7.68 0.36
C ASP A 267 -20.66 -6.60 1.41
N TYR A 268 -19.40 -6.54 1.89
CA TYR A 268 -18.93 -5.52 2.81
C TYR A 268 -18.99 -4.10 2.19
N MET A 269 -18.43 -3.93 0.99
CA MET A 269 -18.46 -2.66 0.26
C MET A 269 -19.89 -2.19 -0.03
N ARG A 270 -20.77 -3.09 -0.43
CA ARG A 270 -22.22 -2.78 -0.61
C ARG A 270 -22.89 -2.35 0.68
N SER A 271 -22.61 -3.05 1.79
CA SER A 271 -23.15 -2.66 3.09
C SER A 271 -22.71 -1.25 3.47
N PHE A 272 -21.42 -0.94 3.29
CA PHE A 272 -20.88 0.41 3.52
C PHE A 272 -21.63 1.45 2.70
N ARG A 273 -21.75 1.23 1.39
CA ARG A 273 -22.40 2.17 0.48
C ARG A 273 -23.87 2.45 0.87
N ILE A 274 -24.62 1.39 1.21
CA ILE A 274 -26.04 1.50 1.58
C ILE A 274 -26.20 2.20 2.94
N GLU A 275 -25.42 1.79 3.94
CA GLU A 275 -25.57 2.28 5.31
C GLU A 275 -25.09 3.72 5.50
N LEU A 276 -24.19 4.19 4.63
CA LEU A 276 -23.55 5.49 4.75
C LEU A 276 -23.80 6.38 3.51
N ASP A 277 -24.87 6.09 2.77
CA ASP A 277 -25.26 6.75 1.52
C ASP A 277 -25.32 8.28 1.64
N GLU A 278 -25.86 8.79 2.73
CA GLU A 278 -25.98 10.23 3.00
C GLU A 278 -24.64 10.99 2.89
N PHE A 279 -23.49 10.35 3.22
CA PHE A 279 -22.18 11.00 3.17
C PHE A 279 -21.57 11.00 1.76
N PHE A 280 -22.06 10.12 0.88
CA PHE A 280 -21.76 10.18 -0.55
C PHE A 280 -22.58 11.30 -1.22
N GLU A 281 -23.88 11.36 -0.94
CA GLU A 281 -24.79 12.38 -1.49
C GLU A 281 -24.35 13.80 -1.08
N ASP A 282 -23.95 13.98 0.19
CA ASP A 282 -23.42 15.26 0.71
C ASP A 282 -22.00 15.58 0.20
N GLY A 283 -21.38 14.66 -0.55
CA GLY A 283 -20.01 14.80 -1.06
C GLY A 283 -18.96 14.92 0.04
N VAL A 284 -19.20 14.32 1.22
CA VAL A 284 -18.24 14.24 2.33
C VAL A 284 -17.17 13.22 1.98
N ILE A 285 -17.57 12.02 1.54
CA ILE A 285 -16.65 10.97 1.06
C ILE A 285 -16.14 11.40 -0.32
N SER A 286 -14.84 11.65 -0.42
CA SER A 286 -14.19 12.08 -1.65
C SER A 286 -13.51 10.93 -2.40
N GLU A 287 -13.13 9.86 -1.70
CA GLU A 287 -12.41 8.73 -2.28
C GLU A 287 -12.57 7.48 -1.41
N ILE A 288 -12.63 6.32 -2.05
CA ILE A 288 -12.57 5.01 -1.42
C ILE A 288 -11.28 4.31 -1.85
N GLU A 289 -10.36 4.07 -0.91
CA GLU A 289 -9.19 3.23 -1.14
C GLU A 289 -9.53 1.77 -0.84
N ILE A 290 -9.24 0.88 -1.78
CA ILE A 290 -9.53 -0.55 -1.65
C ILE A 290 -8.31 -1.28 -1.10
N GLY A 291 -8.44 -1.87 0.09
CA GLY A 291 -7.43 -2.75 0.66
C GLY A 291 -7.32 -4.06 -0.12
N LEU A 292 -6.14 -4.33 -0.69
CA LEU A 292 -5.91 -5.46 -1.60
C LEU A 292 -4.96 -6.52 -1.04
N GLY A 293 -4.38 -6.29 0.13
CA GLY A 293 -3.44 -7.21 0.76
C GLY A 293 -3.00 -6.74 2.14
N PRO A 294 -1.81 -7.13 2.60
CA PRO A 294 -1.28 -6.74 3.89
C PRO A 294 -1.13 -5.21 3.98
N CYS A 295 -1.44 -4.64 5.13
CA CYS A 295 -1.47 -3.18 5.34
C CYS A 295 -2.37 -2.42 4.34
N GLY A 296 -3.33 -3.08 3.71
CA GLY A 296 -4.14 -2.52 2.62
C GLY A 296 -3.42 -2.41 1.27
N GLU A 297 -2.15 -2.75 1.18
CA GLU A 297 -1.30 -2.61 0.00
C GLU A 297 -1.46 -3.79 -0.96
N LEU A 298 -1.40 -3.54 -2.27
CA LEU A 298 -1.39 -4.59 -3.28
C LEU A 298 0.01 -5.23 -3.35
N ARG A 299 0.28 -6.15 -2.45
CA ARG A 299 1.50 -6.99 -2.39
C ARG A 299 1.24 -8.28 -1.66
N TYR A 300 2.13 -9.26 -1.80
CA TYR A 300 2.16 -10.42 -0.91
C TYR A 300 2.69 -10.05 0.48
N PRO A 301 2.27 -10.77 1.57
CA PRO A 301 2.76 -10.53 2.93
C PRO A 301 4.15 -11.15 3.15
N SER A 302 5.14 -10.71 2.38
CA SER A 302 6.47 -11.33 2.27
C SER A 302 7.45 -10.92 3.39
N TYR A 303 7.03 -9.99 4.28
CA TYR A 303 7.89 -9.40 5.32
C TYR A 303 7.27 -9.47 6.72
N PRO A 304 6.79 -10.63 7.18
CA PRO A 304 6.11 -10.73 8.47
C PRO A 304 7.12 -10.68 9.64
N ALA A 305 7.13 -9.60 10.41
CA ALA A 305 7.98 -9.47 11.61
C ALA A 305 7.71 -10.61 12.62
N LYS A 306 6.45 -11.07 12.72
CA LYS A 306 6.05 -12.21 13.57
C LYS A 306 6.66 -13.55 13.14
N HIS A 307 7.12 -13.70 11.90
CA HIS A 307 7.89 -14.86 11.42
C HIS A 307 9.41 -14.63 11.45
N GLY A 308 9.85 -13.52 12.05
CA GLY A 308 11.26 -13.21 12.25
C GLY A 308 11.91 -12.43 11.12
N TRP A 309 11.14 -11.90 10.16
CA TRP A 309 11.71 -11.01 9.15
C TRP A 309 12.26 -9.72 9.79
N ARG A 310 13.39 -9.27 9.29
CA ARG A 310 14.07 -8.03 9.68
C ARG A 310 14.58 -7.31 8.44
N TYR A 311 14.47 -6.00 8.43
CA TYR A 311 15.05 -5.16 7.39
C TYR A 311 16.60 -5.30 7.38
N PRO A 312 17.27 -5.44 6.24
CA PRO A 312 16.73 -5.45 4.87
C PRO A 312 16.56 -6.86 4.25
N GLY A 313 16.16 -7.87 4.99
CA GLY A 313 15.93 -9.21 4.45
C GLY A 313 15.08 -9.23 3.18
N ILE A 314 15.39 -10.16 2.26
CA ILE A 314 14.70 -10.25 0.95
C ILE A 314 13.23 -10.66 1.04
N GLY A 315 12.77 -11.17 2.19
CA GLY A 315 11.43 -11.75 2.32
C GLY A 315 11.31 -13.15 1.71
N GLU A 316 10.13 -13.74 1.81
CA GLU A 316 9.84 -15.06 1.23
C GLU A 316 8.61 -15.01 0.32
N PHE A 317 8.58 -15.86 -0.71
CA PHE A 317 7.38 -16.09 -1.51
C PHE A 317 6.25 -16.67 -0.66
N GLN A 318 5.01 -16.22 -0.88
CA GLN A 318 3.82 -16.53 -0.09
C GLN A 318 2.76 -17.27 -0.91
N CYS A 319 3.15 -18.34 -1.58
CA CYS A 319 2.26 -19.05 -2.52
C CYS A 319 2.10 -20.56 -2.22
N TYR A 320 2.47 -21.00 -1.02
CA TYR A 320 2.52 -22.44 -0.69
C TYR A 320 1.24 -22.96 -0.04
N ASP A 321 0.16 -22.16 0.04
CA ASP A 321 -1.17 -22.71 0.34
C ASP A 321 -1.66 -23.61 -0.81
N LYS A 322 -2.57 -24.54 -0.49
CA LYS A 322 -3.03 -25.55 -1.48
C LYS A 322 -3.70 -24.96 -2.72
N TYR A 323 -4.31 -23.77 -2.63
CA TYR A 323 -5.06 -23.17 -3.72
C TYR A 323 -4.11 -22.51 -4.72
N LEU A 324 -3.15 -21.74 -4.24
CA LEU A 324 -2.12 -21.13 -5.08
C LEU A 324 -1.21 -22.23 -5.67
N MET A 325 -0.81 -23.25 -4.89
CA MET A 325 -0.05 -24.38 -5.42
C MET A 325 -0.79 -25.16 -6.50
N LYS A 326 -2.11 -25.33 -6.37
CA LYS A 326 -2.96 -25.91 -7.43
C LYS A 326 -2.97 -25.03 -8.70
N SER A 327 -3.05 -23.72 -8.51
CA SER A 327 -2.98 -22.74 -9.63
C SER A 327 -1.64 -22.80 -10.35
N LEU A 328 -0.52 -22.84 -9.61
CA LEU A 328 0.83 -22.94 -10.17
C LEU A 328 1.02 -24.24 -10.97
N LYS A 329 0.60 -25.38 -10.41
CA LYS A 329 0.64 -26.66 -11.13
C LYS A 329 -0.12 -26.61 -12.45
N ARG A 330 -1.35 -26.08 -12.42
CA ARG A 330 -2.16 -25.91 -13.63
C ARG A 330 -1.47 -25.01 -14.68
N ALA A 331 -0.85 -23.91 -14.24
CA ALA A 331 -0.12 -23.02 -15.12
C ALA A 331 1.09 -23.72 -15.77
N ALA A 332 1.83 -24.54 -15.00
CA ALA A 332 2.95 -25.34 -15.47
C ALA A 332 2.50 -26.41 -16.48
N ASP A 333 1.39 -27.12 -16.21
CA ASP A 333 0.81 -28.11 -17.12
C ASP A 333 0.39 -27.47 -18.47
N VAL A 334 -0.28 -26.32 -18.41
CA VAL A 334 -0.66 -25.57 -19.64
C VAL A 334 0.56 -25.13 -20.43
N ARG A 335 1.67 -24.83 -19.75
CA ARG A 335 2.95 -24.48 -20.38
C ARG A 335 3.67 -25.69 -21.00
N GLY A 336 3.25 -26.91 -20.66
CA GLY A 336 3.90 -28.16 -21.08
C GLY A 336 5.11 -28.56 -20.23
N HIS A 337 5.24 -27.98 -19.03
CA HIS A 337 6.35 -28.20 -18.11
C HIS A 337 5.85 -28.52 -16.69
N SER A 338 5.16 -29.64 -16.50
CA SER A 338 4.52 -30.02 -15.22
C SER A 338 5.48 -30.00 -14.02
N PHE A 339 6.78 -30.25 -14.25
CA PHE A 339 7.81 -30.17 -13.19
C PHE A 339 8.11 -28.74 -12.71
N TRP A 340 7.63 -27.69 -13.39
CA TRP A 340 7.67 -26.30 -12.94
C TRP A 340 6.56 -25.93 -11.95
N GLY A 341 5.65 -26.87 -11.67
CA GLY A 341 4.50 -26.65 -10.78
C GLY A 341 4.86 -26.60 -9.29
N LYS A 342 6.00 -26.03 -8.92
CA LYS A 342 6.47 -25.80 -7.56
C LYS A 342 7.12 -24.43 -7.42
N GLY A 343 7.21 -23.90 -6.19
CA GLY A 343 7.97 -22.70 -5.91
C GLY A 343 9.49 -22.97 -5.97
N PRO A 344 10.32 -21.91 -6.01
CA PRO A 344 11.79 -22.03 -6.00
C PRO A 344 12.30 -22.66 -4.70
N ASP A 345 13.16 -23.68 -4.81
CA ASP A 345 13.76 -24.36 -3.66
C ASP A 345 15.00 -23.60 -3.10
N ASN A 346 15.53 -22.63 -3.85
CA ASN A 346 16.81 -21.95 -3.58
C ASN A 346 16.65 -20.41 -3.45
N ALA A 347 15.44 -19.95 -3.11
CA ALA A 347 15.14 -18.52 -2.95
C ALA A 347 15.59 -17.95 -1.59
N GLY A 348 16.14 -18.77 -0.69
CA GLY A 348 16.56 -18.35 0.65
C GLY A 348 15.41 -18.28 1.64
N SER A 349 15.61 -17.52 2.71
CA SER A 349 14.63 -17.27 3.78
C SER A 349 14.40 -15.77 3.98
N TYR A 350 13.52 -15.41 4.90
CA TYR A 350 13.13 -14.02 5.17
C TYR A 350 14.31 -13.04 5.27
N ASN A 351 15.39 -13.44 5.93
CA ASN A 351 16.54 -12.56 6.21
C ASN A 351 17.77 -12.82 5.33
N SER A 352 17.66 -13.66 4.31
CA SER A 352 18.73 -13.84 3.33
C SER A 352 18.99 -12.55 2.55
N THR A 353 20.22 -12.45 2.03
CA THR A 353 20.59 -11.42 1.04
C THR A 353 20.53 -11.98 -0.37
N PRO A 354 20.38 -11.19 -1.42
CA PRO A 354 20.26 -11.71 -2.78
C PRO A 354 21.41 -12.60 -3.20
N HIS A 355 22.64 -12.20 -2.87
CA HIS A 355 23.86 -12.91 -3.27
C HIS A 355 24.06 -14.27 -2.58
N GLU A 356 23.42 -14.50 -1.43
CA GLU A 356 23.45 -15.78 -0.70
C GLU A 356 22.52 -16.83 -1.31
N THR A 357 21.62 -16.44 -2.21
CA THR A 357 20.62 -17.34 -2.78
C THR A 357 20.96 -17.79 -4.18
N GLY A 358 20.61 -19.01 -4.53
CA GLY A 358 20.74 -19.49 -5.91
C GLY A 358 19.74 -18.83 -6.85
N PHE A 359 18.61 -18.37 -6.31
CA PHE A 359 17.54 -17.78 -7.10
C PHE A 359 17.81 -16.30 -7.43
N PHE A 360 18.15 -15.44 -6.44
CA PHE A 360 18.22 -13.99 -6.61
C PHE A 360 19.59 -13.42 -6.90
N ARG A 361 20.69 -14.20 -6.75
CA ARG A 361 22.05 -13.72 -7.08
C ARG A 361 22.15 -13.29 -8.54
N ASP A 362 23.17 -12.50 -8.86
CA ASP A 362 23.47 -12.11 -10.24
C ASP A 362 23.61 -13.35 -11.15
N GLY A 363 22.87 -13.35 -12.26
CA GLY A 363 22.76 -14.52 -13.14
C GLY A 363 22.05 -15.72 -12.50
N GLY A 364 21.32 -15.51 -11.40
CA GLY A 364 20.57 -16.53 -10.69
C GLY A 364 19.36 -17.06 -11.43
N GLU A 365 18.69 -18.01 -10.79
CA GLU A 365 17.57 -18.74 -11.42
C GLU A 365 16.34 -17.86 -11.72
N TYR A 366 16.18 -16.68 -11.07
CA TYR A 366 15.11 -15.72 -11.34
C TYR A 366 15.03 -15.33 -12.84
N ASP A 367 16.18 -15.32 -13.56
CA ASP A 367 16.25 -15.00 -14.98
C ASP A 367 16.27 -16.24 -15.90
N SER A 368 16.22 -17.46 -15.35
CA SER A 368 16.07 -18.71 -16.09
C SER A 368 14.66 -18.84 -16.72
N TYR A 369 14.46 -19.82 -17.62
CA TYR A 369 13.13 -20.11 -18.18
C TYR A 369 12.10 -20.43 -17.10
N TYR A 370 12.50 -21.21 -16.07
CA TYR A 370 11.65 -21.52 -14.92
C TYR A 370 11.39 -20.28 -14.07
N GLY A 371 12.41 -19.53 -13.71
CA GLY A 371 12.27 -18.33 -12.88
C GLY A 371 11.36 -17.29 -13.54
N ARG A 372 11.55 -17.03 -14.82
CA ARG A 372 10.67 -16.13 -15.60
C ARG A 372 9.22 -16.63 -15.68
N PHE A 373 9.01 -17.94 -15.78
CA PHE A 373 7.68 -18.54 -15.74
C PHE A 373 7.04 -18.33 -14.35
N PHE A 374 7.76 -18.69 -13.28
CA PHE A 374 7.28 -18.60 -11.92
C PHE A 374 6.94 -17.14 -11.53
N LEU A 375 7.87 -16.21 -11.76
CA LEU A 375 7.69 -14.80 -11.42
C LEU A 375 6.56 -14.16 -12.23
N LYS A 376 6.41 -14.51 -13.51
CA LYS A 376 5.28 -14.04 -14.32
C LYS A 376 3.95 -14.55 -13.76
N TRP A 377 3.87 -15.83 -13.35
CA TRP A 377 2.67 -16.40 -12.73
C TRP A 377 2.39 -15.71 -11.39
N TYR A 378 3.40 -15.53 -10.55
CA TYR A 378 3.28 -14.94 -9.22
C TYR A 378 2.77 -13.49 -9.28
N SER A 379 3.34 -12.67 -10.14
CA SER A 379 2.88 -11.30 -10.39
C SER A 379 1.49 -11.27 -11.05
N GLN A 380 1.17 -12.21 -11.96
CA GLN A 380 -0.15 -12.26 -12.58
C GLN A 380 -1.27 -12.59 -11.58
N VAL A 381 -1.01 -13.43 -10.58
CA VAL A 381 -1.97 -13.71 -9.48
C VAL A 381 -2.31 -12.43 -8.71
N LEU A 382 -1.31 -11.60 -8.41
CA LEU A 382 -1.49 -10.29 -7.77
C LEU A 382 -2.38 -9.36 -8.63
N ILE A 383 -2.05 -9.22 -9.91
CA ILE A 383 -2.82 -8.38 -10.85
C ILE A 383 -4.26 -8.91 -11.00
N ASP A 384 -4.42 -10.22 -11.14
CA ASP A 384 -5.74 -10.86 -11.27
C ASP A 384 -6.62 -10.68 -10.03
N HIS A 385 -6.03 -10.66 -8.83
CA HIS A 385 -6.76 -10.37 -7.60
C HIS A 385 -7.29 -8.93 -7.61
N ALA A 386 -6.41 -7.96 -7.82
CA ALA A 386 -6.79 -6.56 -7.89
C ALA A 386 -7.85 -6.31 -8.98
N ASP A 387 -7.68 -6.87 -10.18
CA ASP A 387 -8.64 -6.76 -11.28
C ASP A 387 -10.06 -7.23 -10.89
N ARG A 388 -10.17 -8.34 -10.12
CA ARG A 388 -11.46 -8.85 -9.65
C ARG A 388 -12.08 -7.98 -8.58
N VAL A 389 -11.29 -7.58 -7.58
CA VAL A 389 -11.81 -6.78 -6.44
C VAL A 389 -12.22 -5.40 -6.93
N LEU A 390 -11.39 -4.74 -7.76
CA LEU A 390 -11.69 -3.42 -8.33
C LEU A 390 -12.90 -3.43 -9.27
N SER A 391 -13.11 -4.52 -10.03
CA SER A 391 -14.34 -4.68 -10.83
C SER A 391 -15.61 -4.61 -9.98
N LEU A 392 -15.59 -5.19 -8.78
CA LEU A 392 -16.73 -5.16 -7.86
C LEU A 392 -16.79 -3.88 -7.02
N ALA A 393 -15.63 -3.27 -6.73
CA ALA A 393 -15.58 -1.97 -6.09
C ALA A 393 -16.26 -0.90 -6.95
N ASN A 394 -16.01 -0.88 -8.27
CA ASN A 394 -16.67 0.02 -9.20
C ASN A 394 -18.20 -0.17 -9.23
N LEU A 395 -18.68 -1.41 -9.06
CA LEU A 395 -20.14 -1.67 -8.94
C LEU A 395 -20.72 -1.25 -7.58
N ALA A 396 -19.91 -1.26 -6.52
CA ALA A 396 -20.35 -0.86 -5.19
C ALA A 396 -20.37 0.66 -5.01
N PHE A 397 -19.44 1.36 -5.66
CA PHE A 397 -19.15 2.79 -5.46
C PHE A 397 -19.26 3.59 -6.77
N GLU A 398 -20.35 3.35 -7.53
CA GLU A 398 -20.64 4.16 -8.72
C GLU A 398 -20.50 5.66 -8.42
N ASP A 399 -19.91 6.41 -9.34
CA ASP A 399 -19.67 7.87 -9.26
C ASP A 399 -18.75 8.34 -8.11
N THR A 400 -18.01 7.42 -7.46
CA THR A 400 -17.05 7.75 -6.42
C THR A 400 -15.61 7.42 -6.89
N SER A 401 -14.66 8.31 -6.62
CA SER A 401 -13.24 8.05 -6.88
C SER A 401 -12.76 6.81 -6.12
N ILE A 402 -12.09 5.90 -6.80
CA ILE A 402 -11.48 4.70 -6.22
C ILE A 402 -9.96 4.81 -6.32
N ALA A 403 -9.28 4.43 -5.25
CA ALA A 403 -7.83 4.32 -5.20
C ALA A 403 -7.36 2.92 -4.77
N ALA A 404 -6.14 2.58 -5.12
CA ALA A 404 -5.45 1.38 -4.65
C ALA A 404 -4.01 1.71 -4.27
N LYS A 405 -3.54 1.14 -3.15
CA LYS A 405 -2.23 1.40 -2.59
C LYS A 405 -1.17 0.42 -3.08
N LEU A 406 0.00 0.94 -3.47
CA LEU A 406 1.23 0.16 -3.69
C LEU A 406 2.29 0.53 -2.66
N SER A 407 3.05 -0.48 -2.23
CA SER A 407 4.14 -0.32 -1.27
C SER A 407 5.44 0.15 -1.90
N GLY A 408 6.16 1.00 -1.21
CA GLY A 408 7.52 1.40 -1.58
C GLY A 408 8.58 0.38 -1.14
N ILE A 409 8.72 -0.71 -1.86
CA ILE A 409 9.72 -1.75 -1.58
C ILE A 409 11.06 -1.34 -2.20
N HIS A 410 11.85 -0.54 -1.51
CA HIS A 410 13.01 0.17 -2.04
C HIS A 410 14.38 -0.50 -1.75
N TRP A 411 14.45 -1.49 -0.83
CA TRP A 411 15.69 -2.20 -0.53
C TRP A 411 15.97 -3.27 -1.57
N TRP A 412 17.25 -3.54 -1.82
CA TRP A 412 17.76 -4.36 -2.91
C TRP A 412 17.42 -3.84 -4.31
N TYR A 413 16.92 -2.60 -4.43
CA TYR A 413 16.55 -1.99 -5.72
C TYR A 413 17.78 -1.79 -6.63
N LYS A 414 19.00 -1.58 -6.05
CA LYS A 414 20.25 -1.47 -6.82
C LYS A 414 20.86 -2.81 -7.21
N THR A 415 20.19 -3.94 -6.99
CA THR A 415 20.61 -5.27 -7.45
C THR A 415 19.93 -5.65 -8.76
N ALA A 416 20.52 -6.59 -9.53
CA ALA A 416 19.92 -7.00 -10.80
C ALA A 416 18.56 -7.71 -10.65
N SER A 417 18.36 -8.44 -9.56
CA SER A 417 17.10 -9.16 -9.31
C SER A 417 16.00 -8.30 -8.72
N HIS A 418 16.30 -7.21 -7.98
CA HIS A 418 15.33 -6.51 -7.16
C HIS A 418 14.55 -7.48 -6.24
N SER A 419 15.27 -8.33 -5.54
CA SER A 419 14.73 -9.53 -4.86
C SER A 419 13.57 -9.24 -3.92
N ALA A 420 13.60 -8.13 -3.17
CA ALA A 420 12.51 -7.74 -2.30
C ALA A 420 11.21 -7.45 -3.09
N GLU A 421 11.28 -6.72 -4.18
CA GLU A 421 10.12 -6.48 -5.04
C GLU A 421 9.58 -7.79 -5.63
N LEU A 422 10.47 -8.72 -6.03
CA LEU A 422 10.06 -10.02 -6.59
C LEU A 422 9.29 -10.87 -5.57
N THR A 423 9.73 -10.91 -4.30
CA THR A 423 9.01 -11.64 -3.25
C THR A 423 7.67 -10.98 -2.90
N ALA A 424 7.59 -9.65 -3.00
CA ALA A 424 6.34 -8.89 -2.83
C ALA A 424 5.34 -9.06 -3.98
N GLY A 425 5.78 -9.62 -5.13
CA GLY A 425 4.92 -9.86 -6.29
C GLY A 425 5.11 -8.87 -7.43
N PHE A 426 5.99 -7.89 -7.29
CA PHE A 426 6.32 -6.93 -8.35
C PHE A 426 7.42 -7.51 -9.25
N TYR A 427 7.07 -7.95 -10.44
CA TYR A 427 8.07 -8.53 -11.36
C TYR A 427 8.91 -7.43 -12.01
N ASN A 428 9.71 -6.75 -11.20
CA ASN A 428 10.48 -5.55 -11.52
C ASN A 428 12.01 -5.78 -11.43
N SER A 429 12.54 -6.85 -12.03
CA SER A 429 13.99 -6.99 -12.17
C SER A 429 14.57 -5.93 -13.12
N CYS A 430 15.86 -5.65 -13.06
CA CYS A 430 16.53 -4.53 -13.78
C CYS A 430 16.23 -4.46 -15.30
N ASN A 431 15.78 -5.55 -15.94
CA ASN A 431 15.45 -5.62 -17.37
C ASN A 431 13.95 -5.46 -17.64
N ARG A 432 13.13 -5.16 -16.63
CA ARG A 432 11.67 -5.19 -16.72
C ARG A 432 11.06 -4.00 -16.01
N ASP A 433 9.94 -3.56 -16.55
CA ASP A 433 9.03 -2.69 -15.83
C ASP A 433 7.92 -3.56 -15.21
N GLY A 434 7.98 -3.75 -13.89
CA GLY A 434 6.99 -4.50 -13.12
C GLY A 434 5.76 -3.69 -12.76
N TYR A 435 5.81 -2.37 -12.88
CA TYR A 435 4.72 -1.45 -12.49
C TYR A 435 3.79 -1.10 -13.65
N ALA A 436 4.27 -1.04 -14.89
CA ALA A 436 3.44 -0.75 -16.05
C ALA A 436 2.23 -1.70 -16.23
N PRO A 437 2.34 -3.04 -16.00
CA PRO A 437 1.17 -3.92 -16.03
C PRO A 437 0.15 -3.60 -14.91
N ILE A 438 0.61 -3.19 -13.73
CA ILE A 438 -0.25 -2.79 -12.61
C ILE A 438 -0.94 -1.47 -12.94
N ALA A 439 -0.20 -0.46 -13.41
CA ALA A 439 -0.75 0.81 -13.84
C ALA A 439 -1.81 0.63 -14.96
N SER A 440 -1.56 -0.25 -15.92
CA SER A 440 -2.52 -0.60 -16.97
C SER A 440 -3.79 -1.26 -16.42
N MET A 441 -3.67 -2.10 -15.39
CA MET A 441 -4.81 -2.71 -14.71
C MET A 441 -5.61 -1.65 -13.92
N LEU A 442 -4.94 -0.75 -13.19
CA LEU A 442 -5.59 0.37 -12.49
C LEU A 442 -6.33 1.27 -13.48
N LYS A 443 -5.71 1.58 -14.63
CA LYS A 443 -6.36 2.35 -15.70
C LYS A 443 -7.64 1.71 -16.22
N LYS A 444 -7.66 0.39 -16.39
CA LYS A 444 -8.85 -0.35 -16.82
C LYS A 444 -10.06 -0.11 -15.89
N HIS A 445 -9.79 0.13 -14.62
CA HIS A 445 -10.81 0.34 -13.58
C HIS A 445 -11.00 1.82 -13.20
N ASP A 446 -10.38 2.74 -13.92
CA ASP A 446 -10.35 4.17 -13.58
C ASP A 446 -9.96 4.43 -12.12
N THR A 447 -9.01 3.65 -11.62
CA THR A 447 -8.57 3.64 -10.23
C THR A 447 -7.30 4.47 -10.09
N ALA A 448 -7.27 5.39 -9.12
CA ALA A 448 -6.09 6.15 -8.77
C ALA A 448 -5.04 5.25 -8.09
N LEU A 449 -3.77 5.57 -8.33
CA LEU A 449 -2.67 4.98 -7.59
C LEU A 449 -2.42 5.79 -6.31
N ASN A 450 -2.38 5.15 -5.14
CA ASN A 450 -1.78 5.70 -3.93
C ASN A 450 -0.43 5.01 -3.67
N PHE A 451 0.67 5.80 -3.61
CA PHE A 451 2.01 5.25 -3.48
C PHE A 451 2.70 5.74 -2.21
N THR A 452 3.44 4.86 -1.53
CA THR A 452 4.12 5.17 -0.26
C THR A 452 5.57 5.58 -0.45
N CYS A 453 6.27 5.94 0.63
CA CYS A 453 7.71 6.22 0.77
C CYS A 453 8.23 7.47 0.04
N VAL A 454 7.38 8.44 -0.26
CA VAL A 454 7.79 9.66 -1.01
C VAL A 454 8.64 10.64 -0.20
N GLU A 455 8.75 10.46 1.11
CA GLU A 455 9.61 11.25 2.00
C GLU A 455 11.05 10.73 2.06
N LEU A 456 11.30 9.49 1.61
CA LEU A 456 12.61 8.85 1.77
C LEU A 456 13.65 9.38 0.80
N ARG A 457 14.88 9.54 1.28
CA ARG A 457 16.07 9.90 0.49
C ARG A 457 17.02 8.73 0.37
N THR A 458 17.51 8.49 -0.82
CA THR A 458 18.49 7.42 -1.10
C THR A 458 19.78 7.60 -0.29
N ILE A 459 20.21 8.84 -0.08
CA ILE A 459 21.43 9.12 0.70
C ILE A 459 21.26 8.68 2.15
N ASN A 460 20.17 9.02 2.81
CA ASN A 460 19.91 8.67 4.21
C ASN A 460 19.80 7.16 4.37
N GLN A 461 19.11 6.46 3.45
CA GLN A 461 19.03 5.01 3.47
C GLN A 461 20.39 4.32 3.30
N ASN A 462 21.28 4.87 2.48
CA ASN A 462 22.62 4.33 2.30
C ASN A 462 23.57 4.63 3.48
N GLU A 463 23.32 5.71 4.22
CA GLU A 463 24.07 6.04 5.44
C GLU A 463 23.64 5.14 6.61
N ASP A 464 22.32 4.94 6.79
CA ASP A 464 21.77 4.15 7.89
C ASP A 464 21.89 2.63 7.65
N PHE A 465 21.73 2.18 6.41
CA PHE A 465 21.69 0.75 6.02
C PHE A 465 22.43 0.53 4.67
N PRO A 466 23.75 0.70 4.62
CA PRO A 466 24.52 0.58 3.36
C PRO A 466 24.40 -0.79 2.70
N GLU A 467 24.18 -1.85 3.50
CA GLU A 467 23.97 -3.22 3.02
C GLU A 467 22.65 -3.41 2.27
N ALA A 468 21.67 -2.56 2.50
CA ALA A 468 20.35 -2.68 1.88
C ALA A 468 20.33 -2.41 0.38
N LEU A 469 21.36 -1.77 -0.17
CA LEU A 469 21.44 -1.36 -1.58
C LEU A 469 20.14 -0.70 -2.05
N ALA A 470 19.59 0.17 -1.19
CA ALA A 470 18.29 0.79 -1.38
C ALA A 470 18.32 1.97 -2.34
N ASP A 471 17.23 2.20 -3.07
CA ASP A 471 17.01 3.40 -3.86
C ASP A 471 15.52 3.82 -3.87
N PRO A 472 15.03 4.42 -2.78
CA PRO A 472 13.65 4.89 -2.74
C PRO A 472 13.36 5.98 -3.78
N GLU A 473 14.32 6.85 -4.10
CA GLU A 473 14.11 7.92 -5.08
C GLU A 473 13.96 7.37 -6.49
N GLY A 474 14.79 6.40 -6.89
CA GLY A 474 14.67 5.69 -8.17
C GLY A 474 13.35 4.93 -8.29
N LEU A 475 12.93 4.26 -7.21
CA LEU A 475 11.65 3.55 -7.17
C LEU A 475 10.45 4.52 -7.29
N VAL A 476 10.42 5.59 -6.49
CA VAL A 476 9.37 6.62 -6.56
C VAL A 476 9.24 7.15 -7.98
N TRP A 477 10.37 7.54 -8.59
CA TRP A 477 10.39 8.03 -9.98
C TRP A 477 9.79 7.00 -10.96
N GLN A 478 10.18 5.73 -10.87
CA GLN A 478 9.67 4.67 -11.75
C GLN A 478 8.15 4.49 -11.60
N VAL A 479 7.67 4.36 -10.36
CA VAL A 479 6.26 4.06 -10.09
C VAL A 479 5.34 5.21 -10.50
N LEU A 480 5.69 6.44 -10.13
CA LEU A 480 4.90 7.61 -10.48
C LEU A 480 4.82 7.79 -12.01
N ASN A 481 5.95 7.65 -12.72
CA ASN A 481 5.95 7.75 -14.19
C ASN A 481 5.15 6.63 -14.84
N SER A 482 5.26 5.37 -14.37
CA SER A 482 4.46 4.27 -14.91
C SER A 482 2.95 4.52 -14.82
N ALA A 483 2.50 5.22 -13.76
CA ALA A 483 1.11 5.60 -13.57
C ALA A 483 0.71 6.80 -14.44
N TRP A 484 1.52 7.87 -14.45
CA TRP A 484 1.26 9.06 -15.27
C TRP A 484 1.26 8.76 -16.76
N ASP A 485 2.14 7.87 -17.24
CA ASP A 485 2.23 7.47 -18.66
C ASP A 485 0.94 6.82 -19.19
N VAL A 486 0.14 6.21 -18.31
CA VAL A 486 -1.19 5.68 -18.67
C VAL A 486 -2.34 6.63 -18.28
N ASN A 487 -2.04 7.85 -17.84
CA ASN A 487 -3.02 8.87 -17.44
C ASN A 487 -3.98 8.38 -16.35
N ILE A 488 -3.46 7.86 -15.23
CA ILE A 488 -4.21 7.70 -13.99
C ILE A 488 -3.79 8.77 -12.98
N SER A 489 -4.70 9.14 -12.09
CA SER A 489 -4.39 9.99 -10.96
C SER A 489 -3.41 9.29 -10.02
N VAL A 490 -2.45 10.06 -9.49
CA VAL A 490 -1.45 9.53 -8.55
C VAL A 490 -1.53 10.35 -7.29
N ALA A 491 -1.92 9.70 -6.20
CA ALA A 491 -1.79 10.19 -4.84
C ALA A 491 -0.60 9.54 -4.14
N SER A 492 -0.23 10.07 -2.99
CA SER A 492 0.88 9.51 -2.23
C SER A 492 0.68 9.70 -0.73
N GLU A 493 1.43 8.91 0.05
CA GLU A 493 1.52 9.08 1.49
C GLU A 493 2.97 8.87 1.96
N ASN A 494 3.32 9.45 3.12
CA ASN A 494 4.58 9.13 3.76
C ASN A 494 4.51 7.74 4.40
N ALA A 495 5.61 7.02 4.34
CA ALA A 495 5.76 5.72 4.99
C ALA A 495 6.16 5.85 6.45
N LEU A 496 7.01 6.82 6.76
CA LEU A 496 7.51 7.14 8.09
C LEU A 496 6.96 8.48 8.58
N PRO A 497 6.78 8.64 9.90
CA PRO A 497 6.48 9.95 10.45
C PRO A 497 7.55 10.96 10.03
N SER A 498 7.11 12.09 9.48
CA SER A 498 7.97 13.19 9.09
C SER A 498 7.49 14.44 9.80
N TYR A 499 8.36 15.07 10.58
CA TYR A 499 8.03 16.27 11.36
C TYR A 499 8.92 17.44 11.01
N ASP A 500 10.00 17.19 10.27
CA ASP A 500 11.00 18.18 9.95
C ASP A 500 10.86 18.74 8.52
N ARG A 501 11.55 19.84 8.32
CA ARG A 501 11.57 20.55 7.02
C ARG A 501 12.17 19.72 5.91
N GLU A 502 13.15 18.88 6.18
CA GLU A 502 13.84 18.09 5.16
C GLU A 502 12.92 17.03 4.58
N GLY A 503 12.21 16.27 5.43
CA GLY A 503 11.22 15.30 5.00
C GLY A 503 10.07 15.95 4.22
N TYR A 504 9.54 17.08 4.71
CA TYR A 504 8.50 17.82 3.98
C TYR A 504 8.97 18.36 2.64
N ASN A 505 10.22 18.83 2.53
CA ASN A 505 10.80 19.26 1.26
C ASN A 505 10.89 18.11 0.26
N LYS A 506 11.26 16.91 0.73
CA LYS A 506 11.33 15.73 -0.14
C LYS A 506 9.94 15.33 -0.67
N ILE A 507 8.92 15.34 0.20
CA ILE A 507 7.54 15.12 -0.22
C ILE A 507 7.12 16.14 -1.29
N LEU A 508 7.41 17.43 -1.08
CA LEU A 508 7.10 18.50 -2.03
C LEU A 508 7.81 18.33 -3.37
N GLU A 509 9.07 17.88 -3.37
CA GLU A 509 9.83 17.58 -4.59
C GLU A 509 9.14 16.50 -5.43
N ASN A 510 8.68 15.42 -4.79
CA ASN A 510 7.98 14.32 -5.45
C ASN A 510 6.53 14.69 -5.82
N ALA A 511 5.85 15.49 -4.97
CA ALA A 511 4.48 15.93 -5.22
C ALA A 511 4.37 16.89 -6.42
N LYS A 512 5.40 17.69 -6.62
CA LYS A 512 5.46 18.74 -7.68
C LYS A 512 6.83 18.71 -8.34
N PRO A 513 7.11 17.75 -9.24
CA PRO A 513 8.40 17.59 -9.88
C PRO A 513 8.86 18.90 -10.56
N TRP A 514 10.16 19.16 -10.48
CA TRP A 514 10.74 20.35 -11.09
C TRP A 514 10.83 20.17 -12.61
N ASN A 515 10.33 21.19 -13.33
CA ASN A 515 10.42 21.21 -14.79
C ASN A 515 9.85 19.97 -15.49
N ASP A 516 8.82 19.35 -14.90
CA ASP A 516 8.11 18.30 -15.60
C ASP A 516 7.48 18.88 -16.87
N PRO A 517 7.77 18.33 -18.07
CA PRO A 517 7.34 18.93 -19.33
C PRO A 517 5.83 18.92 -19.51
N ASP A 518 5.14 18.00 -18.84
CA ASP A 518 3.69 17.81 -18.91
C ASP A 518 2.97 18.45 -17.72
N GLY A 519 3.71 19.09 -16.79
CA GLY A 519 3.16 19.69 -15.58
C GLY A 519 2.54 18.69 -14.60
N ARG A 520 3.01 17.42 -14.64
CA ARG A 520 2.51 16.34 -13.79
C ARG A 520 2.79 16.63 -12.32
N HIS A 521 1.84 16.30 -11.47
CA HIS A 521 1.90 16.49 -10.02
C HIS A 521 0.97 15.48 -9.33
N LEU A 522 1.13 15.29 -8.03
CA LEU A 522 0.22 14.45 -7.27
C LEU A 522 -1.20 15.03 -7.25
N SER A 523 -2.20 14.18 -7.37
CA SER A 523 -3.62 14.51 -7.22
C SER A 523 -4.02 14.78 -5.77
N ALA A 524 -3.34 14.14 -4.81
CA ALA A 524 -3.51 14.32 -3.37
C ALA A 524 -2.27 13.82 -2.62
N PHE A 525 -2.14 14.24 -1.37
CA PHE A 525 -1.17 13.69 -0.42
C PHE A 525 -1.86 13.39 0.92
N THR A 526 -1.63 12.21 1.48
CA THR A 526 -2.13 11.84 2.80
C THR A 526 -0.98 11.75 3.80
N TYR A 527 -1.04 12.59 4.82
CA TYR A 527 -0.06 12.57 5.92
C TYR A 527 -0.37 11.45 6.91
N LEU A 528 0.56 10.57 7.09
CA LEU A 528 0.48 9.42 8.00
C LEU A 528 1.29 9.72 9.26
N ARG A 529 0.69 10.00 10.44
CA ARG A 529 -0.74 10.13 10.78
C ARG A 529 -0.94 11.17 11.89
N LEU A 530 -2.18 11.51 12.20
CA LEU A 530 -2.54 12.37 13.32
C LEU A 530 -2.04 11.75 14.65
N SER A 531 -1.25 12.51 15.38
CA SER A 531 -0.68 12.13 16.68
C SER A 531 -0.47 13.38 17.53
N HIS A 532 -0.29 13.20 18.83
CA HIS A 532 0.07 14.32 19.71
C HIS A 532 1.42 14.95 19.32
N VAL A 533 2.36 14.13 18.78
CA VAL A 533 3.66 14.63 18.33
C VAL A 533 3.52 15.58 17.14
N LEU A 534 2.64 15.28 16.17
CA LEU A 534 2.33 16.22 15.09
C LEU A 534 1.78 17.56 15.63
N MET A 535 1.02 17.52 16.73
CA MET A 535 0.37 18.69 17.30
C MET A 535 1.28 19.51 18.25
N GLU A 536 2.52 19.07 18.49
CA GLU A 536 3.54 19.88 19.19
C GLU A 536 3.89 21.14 18.39
N ASN A 537 4.10 22.27 19.08
CA ASN A 537 4.20 23.59 18.44
C ASN A 537 5.16 23.62 17.23
N ASP A 538 6.39 23.13 17.38
CA ASP A 538 7.41 23.22 16.33
C ASP A 538 7.06 22.30 15.13
N ASN A 539 6.62 21.08 15.41
CA ASN A 539 6.18 20.12 14.39
C ASN A 539 4.95 20.63 13.65
N PHE A 540 4.00 21.21 14.38
CA PHE A 540 2.77 21.76 13.80
C PHE A 540 3.04 22.98 12.91
N LEU A 541 3.97 23.85 13.27
CA LEU A 541 4.38 25.00 12.45
C LEU A 541 5.04 24.55 11.13
N GLU A 542 5.92 23.53 11.18
CA GLU A 542 6.51 22.99 9.96
C GLU A 542 5.46 22.28 9.09
N PHE A 543 4.48 21.59 9.69
CA PHE A 543 3.36 21.01 8.96
C PHE A 543 2.47 22.07 8.31
N GLU A 544 2.14 23.18 9.01
CA GLU A 544 1.40 24.31 8.42
C GLU A 544 2.16 24.93 7.24
N ARG A 545 3.48 25.09 7.38
CA ARG A 545 4.34 25.58 6.30
C ARG A 545 4.33 24.63 5.09
N PHE A 546 4.45 23.33 5.33
CA PHE A 546 4.33 22.31 4.29
C PHE A 546 2.99 22.38 3.57
N LEU A 547 1.89 22.49 4.32
CA LEU A 547 0.53 22.58 3.77
C LEU A 547 0.36 23.79 2.85
N LYS A 548 0.84 24.98 3.26
CA LYS A 548 0.81 26.18 2.40
C LYS A 548 1.52 25.95 1.06
N ARG A 549 2.66 25.27 1.09
CA ARG A 549 3.46 24.96 -0.11
C ARG A 549 2.79 23.88 -0.98
N MET A 550 2.14 22.88 -0.39
CA MET A 550 1.31 21.91 -1.12
C MET A 550 0.15 22.59 -1.82
N HIS A 551 -0.42 23.62 -1.22
CA HIS A 551 -1.49 24.42 -1.83
C HIS A 551 -0.99 25.53 -2.80
N GLY A 552 0.32 25.65 -3.01
CA GLY A 552 0.87 26.71 -3.87
C GLY A 552 0.68 28.12 -3.32
N LYS A 553 0.50 28.27 -2.02
CA LYS A 553 0.31 29.56 -1.35
C LYS A 553 1.65 30.17 -0.93
N PRO A 554 1.75 31.52 -0.89
CA PRO A 554 2.95 32.17 -0.37
C PRO A 554 3.12 31.87 1.12
N LEU A 555 4.37 31.77 1.55
CA LEU A 555 4.69 31.79 2.98
C LEU A 555 4.59 33.24 3.43
N SER A 556 3.68 33.54 4.35
CA SER A 556 3.65 34.85 5.04
C SER A 556 4.97 35.03 5.79
N ASN A 557 5.64 36.16 5.56
CA ASN A 557 6.85 36.54 6.29
C ASN A 557 6.55 36.71 7.78
#